data_c3344d6c789e47103028238705c6691d
#
_entry.id   c3344d6c789e47103028238705c6691d
#
_cell.length_a   1.000
_cell.length_b   1.000
_cell.length_c   1.000
_cell.angle_alpha   90.00
_cell.angle_beta   90.00
_cell.angle_gamma   90.00
#
_symmetry.space_group_name_H-M   'P 1'
#
loop_
_entity.id
_entity.type
_entity.pdbx_description
1 polymer ?
#
loop_
_entity_poly.entity_id
_entity_poly.type
_entity_poly.pdbx_seq_one_letter_code
_entity_poly.pdbx_strand_id
1 'polypeptide(L)'
;MAGLMSRFTTLFKVKANKALDRAEDPGETLDYSYQKQLEMLQNVKRGVADVVTSKKRLQLQTAKLEESIVKLDGQARQALAANREDLARTALERKTLIQGQLQGLDAQIAQLEQQQQTLIDQERRLSAKVESFRTQKEVVKAQYSAAEYCALTTSFWVRNDSTLADSRRSWSIRHCCCCSSWVIWVSMP
;
A
#
# COMPACT_ATOMS: atom_id res chain seq x y z
N MET A 1 -48.55 -23.05 6.62
CA MET A 1 -48.09 -22.83 5.22
C MET A 1 -47.00 -21.76 5.09
N ALA A 2 -46.24 -21.44 6.16
CA ALA A 2 -45.20 -20.42 6.14
C ALA A 2 -43.77 -20.94 5.76
N GLY A 3 -43.58 -22.25 5.64
CA GLY A 3 -42.23 -22.81 5.41
C GLY A 3 -41.77 -22.94 3.95
N LEU A 4 -42.68 -22.91 2.99
CA LEU A 4 -42.33 -23.05 1.56
C LEU A 4 -41.87 -21.71 0.92
N MET A 5 -42.47 -20.60 1.32
CA MET A 5 -42.11 -19.26 0.81
C MET A 5 -40.71 -18.83 1.29
N SER A 6 -40.34 -19.18 2.52
CA SER A 6 -39.00 -18.86 3.08
C SER A 6 -37.88 -19.64 2.37
N ARG A 7 -38.13 -20.88 1.94
CA ARG A 7 -37.14 -21.68 1.19
C ARG A 7 -37.01 -21.20 -0.27
N PHE A 8 -38.08 -20.69 -0.87
CA PHE A 8 -38.05 -20.12 -2.21
C PHE A 8 -37.25 -18.82 -2.27
N THR A 9 -37.44 -17.95 -1.27
CA THR A 9 -36.67 -16.68 -1.18
C THR A 9 -35.18 -16.89 -0.90
N THR A 10 -34.82 -17.92 -0.14
CA THR A 10 -33.39 -18.27 0.08
C THR A 10 -32.75 -18.86 -1.17
N LEU A 11 -33.45 -19.71 -1.91
CA LEU A 11 -32.94 -20.27 -3.17
C LEU A 11 -32.82 -19.19 -4.27
N PHE A 12 -33.74 -18.22 -4.30
CA PHE A 12 -33.65 -17.08 -5.24
C PHE A 12 -32.51 -16.14 -4.88
N LYS A 13 -32.26 -15.83 -3.59
CA LYS A 13 -31.12 -15.04 -3.15
C LYS A 13 -29.79 -15.72 -3.46
N VAL A 14 -29.67 -17.04 -3.24
CA VAL A 14 -28.44 -17.80 -3.54
C VAL A 14 -28.18 -17.87 -5.06
N LYS A 15 -29.25 -18.00 -5.89
CA LYS A 15 -29.09 -17.97 -7.35
C LYS A 15 -28.83 -16.55 -7.89
N ALA A 16 -29.43 -15.52 -7.30
CA ALA A 16 -29.18 -14.14 -7.67
C ALA A 16 -27.75 -13.71 -7.30
N ASN A 17 -27.25 -14.07 -6.13
CA ASN A 17 -25.85 -13.81 -5.76
C ASN A 17 -24.86 -14.57 -6.67
N LYS A 18 -25.14 -15.84 -7.01
CA LYS A 18 -24.29 -16.57 -7.98
C LYS A 18 -24.36 -16.02 -9.41
N ALA A 19 -25.45 -15.39 -9.80
CA ALA A 19 -25.56 -14.72 -11.10
C ALA A 19 -24.86 -13.35 -11.08
N LEU A 20 -24.87 -12.63 -9.95
CA LEU A 20 -24.13 -11.40 -9.74
C LEU A 20 -22.60 -11.67 -9.70
N ASP A 21 -22.19 -12.72 -8.96
CA ASP A 21 -20.77 -13.16 -8.91
C ASP A 21 -20.21 -13.60 -10.29
N ARG A 22 -21.10 -13.97 -11.21
CA ARG A 22 -20.73 -14.31 -12.59
C ARG A 22 -20.69 -13.11 -13.54
N ALA A 23 -21.32 -11.99 -13.16
CA ALA A 23 -21.36 -10.78 -13.98
C ALA A 23 -20.22 -9.79 -13.65
N GLU A 24 -19.54 -9.96 -12.50
CA GLU A 24 -18.36 -9.20 -12.20
C GLU A 24 -17.15 -9.83 -12.90
N ASP A 25 -16.60 -9.12 -13.87
CA ASP A 25 -15.34 -9.49 -14.50
C ASP A 25 -14.24 -9.48 -13.43
N PRO A 26 -13.68 -10.66 -13.07
CA PRO A 26 -12.64 -10.74 -12.04
C PRO A 26 -11.38 -9.97 -12.44
N GLY A 27 -11.18 -9.71 -13.72
CA GLY A 27 -10.13 -8.84 -14.23
C GLY A 27 -10.31 -7.39 -13.78
N GLU A 28 -11.53 -6.87 -13.87
CA GLU A 28 -11.87 -5.49 -13.47
C GLU A 28 -11.75 -5.30 -11.96
N THR A 29 -12.19 -6.27 -11.16
CA THR A 29 -12.08 -6.24 -9.71
C THR A 29 -10.61 -6.26 -9.25
N LEU A 30 -9.76 -7.04 -9.94
CA LEU A 30 -8.32 -7.08 -9.68
C LEU A 30 -7.64 -5.76 -10.07
N ASP A 31 -8.02 -5.15 -11.19
CA ASP A 31 -7.49 -3.86 -11.63
C ASP A 31 -7.86 -2.74 -10.65
N TYR A 32 -9.10 -2.71 -10.19
CA TYR A 32 -9.56 -1.77 -9.16
C TYR A 32 -8.77 -1.93 -7.86
N SER A 33 -8.60 -3.17 -7.39
CA SER A 33 -7.85 -3.47 -6.18
C SER A 33 -6.38 -3.05 -6.29
N TYR A 34 -5.76 -3.24 -7.45
CA TYR A 34 -4.40 -2.80 -7.73
C TYR A 34 -4.28 -1.27 -7.72
N GLN A 35 -5.20 -0.56 -8.38
CA GLN A 35 -5.23 0.90 -8.35
C GLN A 35 -5.35 1.45 -6.93
N LYS A 36 -6.22 0.86 -6.12
CA LYS A 36 -6.39 1.27 -4.72
C LYS A 36 -5.12 1.09 -3.88
N GLN A 37 -4.35 0.02 -4.14
CA GLN A 37 -3.06 -0.18 -3.48
C GLN A 37 -2.02 0.84 -3.94
N LEU A 38 -2.01 1.21 -5.22
CA LEU A 38 -1.14 2.28 -5.74
C LEU A 38 -1.47 3.65 -5.11
N GLU A 39 -2.74 3.97 -4.95
CA GLU A 39 -3.17 5.20 -4.27
C GLU A 39 -2.69 5.23 -2.81
N MET A 40 -2.84 4.10 -2.09
CA MET A 40 -2.31 3.98 -0.73
C MET A 40 -0.80 4.19 -0.68
N LEU A 41 -0.04 3.61 -1.62
CA LEU A 41 1.40 3.80 -1.71
C LEU A 41 1.76 5.27 -1.96
N GLN A 42 1.03 5.95 -2.84
CA GLN A 42 1.23 7.39 -3.09
C GLN A 42 0.93 8.22 -1.84
N ASN A 43 -0.12 7.90 -1.10
CA ASN A 43 -0.46 8.60 0.13
C ASN A 43 0.62 8.44 1.21
N VAL A 44 1.19 7.24 1.36
CA VAL A 44 2.32 7.01 2.27
C VAL A 44 3.55 7.82 1.83
N LYS A 45 3.88 7.84 0.54
CA LYS A 45 4.99 8.66 -0.01
C LYS A 45 4.80 10.15 0.27
N ARG A 46 3.59 10.68 0.12
CA ARG A 46 3.26 12.06 0.50
C ARG A 46 3.48 12.29 2.00
N GLY A 47 2.99 11.37 2.84
CA GLY A 47 3.20 11.45 4.28
C GLY A 47 4.68 11.48 4.68
N VAL A 48 5.54 10.69 4.02
CA VAL A 48 7.00 10.77 4.22
C VAL A 48 7.53 12.16 3.85
N ALA A 49 7.13 12.71 2.71
CA ALA A 49 7.56 14.02 2.26
C ALA A 49 7.13 15.15 3.23
N ASP A 50 5.90 15.06 3.77
CA ASP A 50 5.37 16.03 4.73
C ASP A 50 6.14 15.99 6.06
N VAL A 51 6.48 14.79 6.56
CA VAL A 51 7.28 14.63 7.78
C VAL A 51 8.70 15.16 7.57
N VAL A 52 9.34 14.86 6.43
CA VAL A 52 10.67 15.38 6.08
C VAL A 52 10.66 16.90 6.00
N THR A 53 9.62 17.48 5.39
CA THR A 53 9.46 18.94 5.28
C THR A 53 9.30 19.57 6.66
N SER A 54 8.47 18.98 7.51
CA SER A 54 8.25 19.45 8.88
C SER A 54 9.54 19.38 9.72
N LYS A 55 10.27 18.25 9.63
CA LYS A 55 11.58 18.11 10.28
C LYS A 55 12.55 19.20 9.82
N LYS A 56 12.64 19.44 8.51
CA LYS A 56 13.54 20.46 7.98
C LYS A 56 13.18 21.87 8.47
N ARG A 57 11.89 22.17 8.61
CA ARG A 57 11.43 23.45 9.16
C ARG A 57 11.88 23.61 10.61
N LEU A 58 11.72 22.57 11.44
CA LEU A 58 12.18 22.61 12.84
C LEU A 58 13.72 22.74 12.93
N GLN A 59 14.46 22.02 12.10
CA GLN A 59 15.93 22.14 12.04
C GLN A 59 16.38 23.57 11.69
N LEU A 60 15.68 24.25 10.78
CA LEU A 60 15.97 25.65 10.46
C LEU A 60 15.64 26.59 11.63
N GLN A 61 14.60 26.29 12.42
CA GLN A 61 14.29 27.05 13.63
C GLN A 61 15.37 26.83 14.72
N THR A 62 15.79 25.59 14.93
CA THR A 62 16.89 25.23 15.84
C THR A 62 18.15 26.00 15.50
N ALA A 63 18.58 25.99 14.23
CA ALA A 63 19.77 26.72 13.80
C ALA A 63 19.68 28.24 14.08
N LYS A 64 18.50 28.86 13.89
CA LYS A 64 18.30 30.28 14.23
C LYS A 64 18.36 30.54 15.74
N LEU A 65 17.86 29.63 16.56
CA LEU A 65 17.94 29.76 18.00
C LEU A 65 19.36 29.58 18.49
N GLU A 66 20.13 28.64 17.94
CA GLU A 66 21.55 28.45 18.21
C GLU A 66 22.37 29.73 17.89
N GLU A 67 22.12 30.32 16.71
CA GLU A 67 22.75 31.61 16.36
C GLU A 67 22.38 32.73 17.36
N SER A 68 21.13 32.74 17.83
CA SER A 68 20.69 33.69 18.83
C SER A 68 21.39 33.46 20.19
N ILE A 69 21.63 32.23 20.58
CA ILE A 69 22.38 31.88 21.80
C ILE A 69 23.82 32.43 21.71
N VAL A 70 24.49 32.23 20.56
CA VAL A 70 25.86 32.77 20.36
C VAL A 70 25.88 34.27 20.44
N LYS A 71 24.90 34.99 19.86
CA LYS A 71 24.78 36.44 19.95
C LYS A 71 24.56 36.91 21.38
N LEU A 72 23.68 36.26 22.13
CA LEU A 72 23.41 36.60 23.54
C LEU A 72 24.61 36.36 24.44
N ASP A 73 25.39 35.31 24.18
CA ASP A 73 26.63 35.04 24.89
C ASP A 73 27.66 36.16 24.63
N GLY A 74 27.78 36.57 23.37
CA GLY A 74 28.63 37.74 23.03
C GLY A 74 28.19 39.02 23.70
N GLN A 75 26.88 39.31 23.73
CA GLN A 75 26.32 40.46 24.40
C GLN A 75 26.57 40.43 25.94
N ALA A 76 26.38 39.27 26.54
CA ALA A 76 26.68 39.11 27.98
C ALA A 76 28.12 39.41 28.30
N ARG A 77 29.08 38.92 27.52
CA ARG A 77 30.52 39.19 27.69
C ARG A 77 30.86 40.67 27.51
N GLN A 78 30.30 41.32 26.50
CA GLN A 78 30.50 42.75 26.26
C GLN A 78 29.93 43.59 27.41
N ALA A 79 28.72 43.23 27.91
CA ALA A 79 28.12 43.94 29.05
C ALA A 79 28.97 43.83 30.30
N LEU A 80 29.56 42.66 30.59
CA LEU A 80 30.52 42.46 31.72
C LEU A 80 31.78 43.31 31.54
N ALA A 81 32.34 43.36 30.32
CA ALA A 81 33.50 44.20 30.03
C ALA A 81 33.23 45.67 30.22
N ALA A 82 32.00 46.10 30.05
CA ALA A 82 31.52 47.50 30.28
C ALA A 82 31.05 47.77 31.75
N ASN A 83 31.22 46.80 32.66
CA ASN A 83 30.77 46.84 34.06
C ASN A 83 29.23 47.05 34.18
N ARG A 84 28.45 46.53 33.20
CA ARG A 84 26.99 46.61 33.16
C ARG A 84 26.37 45.24 33.51
N GLU A 85 26.41 44.88 34.81
CA GLU A 85 25.93 43.57 35.28
C GLU A 85 24.45 43.35 35.00
N ASP A 86 23.58 44.38 35.04
CA ASP A 86 22.14 44.26 34.77
C ASP A 86 21.90 43.74 33.37
N LEU A 87 22.61 44.29 32.37
CA LEU A 87 22.49 43.85 31.00
C LEU A 87 23.01 42.46 30.75
N ALA A 88 24.11 42.09 31.42
CA ALA A 88 24.65 40.74 31.35
C ALA A 88 23.68 39.70 31.91
N ARG A 89 23.05 40.00 33.07
CA ARG A 89 22.04 39.14 33.68
C ARG A 89 20.85 38.94 32.76
N THR A 90 20.31 40.04 32.20
CA THR A 90 19.20 39.95 31.24
C THR A 90 19.53 39.13 30.00
N ALA A 91 20.75 39.24 29.45
CA ALA A 91 21.17 38.46 28.30
C ALA A 91 21.28 36.97 28.65
N LEU A 92 21.80 36.60 29.85
CA LEU A 92 21.89 35.22 30.33
C LEU A 92 20.48 34.63 30.59
N GLU A 93 19.58 35.40 31.19
CA GLU A 93 18.18 34.96 31.38
C GLU A 93 17.49 34.63 30.05
N ARG A 94 17.67 35.49 29.04
CA ARG A 94 17.17 35.19 27.68
C ARG A 94 17.82 33.96 27.07
N LYS A 95 19.13 33.76 27.26
CA LYS A 95 19.85 32.57 26.80
C LYS A 95 19.26 31.29 27.39
N THR A 96 18.99 31.29 28.72
CA THR A 96 18.41 30.10 29.38
C THR A 96 17.00 29.77 28.86
N LEU A 97 16.17 30.80 28.60
CA LEU A 97 14.84 30.60 27.99
C LEU A 97 14.95 29.99 26.59
N ILE A 98 15.86 30.46 25.75
CA ILE A 98 16.07 29.94 24.39
C ILE A 98 16.64 28.49 24.44
N GLN A 99 17.53 28.20 25.41
CA GLN A 99 18.04 26.84 25.62
C GLN A 99 16.92 25.85 25.97
N GLY A 100 15.96 26.27 26.81
CA GLY A 100 14.77 25.46 27.09
C GLY A 100 13.89 25.22 25.86
N GLN A 101 13.72 26.23 25.01
CA GLN A 101 12.99 26.09 23.73
C GLN A 101 13.72 25.13 22.78
N LEU A 102 15.05 25.19 22.72
CA LEU A 102 15.89 24.35 21.89
C LEU A 102 15.75 22.87 22.29
N GLN A 103 15.80 22.55 23.57
CA GLN A 103 15.56 21.20 24.07
C GLN A 103 14.18 20.66 23.67
N GLY A 104 13.14 21.52 23.69
CA GLY A 104 11.81 21.14 23.25
C GLY A 104 11.74 20.85 21.75
N LEU A 105 12.46 21.64 20.93
CA LEU A 105 12.53 21.39 19.47
C LEU A 105 13.33 20.13 19.14
N ASP A 106 14.42 19.87 19.84
CA ASP A 106 15.21 18.65 19.65
C ASP A 106 14.39 17.38 19.95
N ALA A 107 13.58 17.41 21.01
CA ALA A 107 12.65 16.32 21.30
C ALA A 107 11.61 16.11 20.18
N GLN A 108 11.09 17.19 19.61
CA GLN A 108 10.14 17.11 18.48
C GLN A 108 10.82 16.59 17.21
N ILE A 109 12.06 16.99 16.93
CA ILE A 109 12.84 16.49 15.79
C ILE A 109 13.09 14.99 15.95
N ALA A 110 13.48 14.53 17.13
CA ALA A 110 13.68 13.10 17.41
C ALA A 110 12.39 12.29 17.21
N GLN A 111 11.23 12.82 17.63
CA GLN A 111 9.94 12.18 17.39
C GLN A 111 9.61 12.11 15.91
N LEU A 112 9.84 13.17 15.13
CA LEU A 112 9.63 13.17 13.69
C LEU A 112 10.58 12.21 12.96
N GLU A 113 11.81 12.02 13.43
CA GLU A 113 12.73 11.04 12.89
C GLU A 113 12.24 9.60 13.10
N GLN A 114 11.70 9.29 14.25
CA GLN A 114 11.05 8.00 14.51
C GLN A 114 9.85 7.77 13.59
N GLN A 115 9.00 8.80 13.44
CA GLN A 115 7.85 8.73 12.53
C GLN A 115 8.28 8.55 11.07
N GLN A 116 9.31 9.28 10.64
CA GLN A 116 9.89 9.17 9.30
C GLN A 116 10.37 7.73 9.04
N GLN A 117 11.11 7.14 9.98
CA GLN A 117 11.61 5.78 9.82
C GLN A 117 10.48 4.76 9.72
N THR A 118 9.46 4.89 10.57
CA THR A 118 8.27 4.02 10.54
C THR A 118 7.53 4.10 9.20
N LEU A 119 7.36 5.31 8.67
CA LEU A 119 6.70 5.53 7.38
C LEU A 119 7.51 4.97 6.21
N ILE A 120 8.85 5.09 6.24
CA ILE A 120 9.74 4.51 5.22
C ILE A 120 9.63 2.98 5.24
N ASP A 121 9.60 2.37 6.41
CA ASP A 121 9.44 0.91 6.52
C ASP A 121 8.06 0.45 6.04
N GLN A 122 7.02 1.22 6.31
CA GLN A 122 5.68 0.97 5.77
C GLN A 122 5.64 1.13 4.24
N GLU A 123 6.29 2.15 3.69
CA GLU A 123 6.42 2.34 2.24
C GLU A 123 7.09 1.13 1.58
N ARG A 124 8.22 0.67 2.13
CA ARG A 124 8.93 -0.51 1.60
C ARG A 124 8.05 -1.76 1.60
N ARG A 125 7.37 -2.02 2.72
CA ARG A 125 6.45 -3.18 2.83
C ARG A 125 5.29 -3.08 1.86
N LEU A 126 4.72 -1.89 1.71
CA LEU A 126 3.60 -1.67 0.79
C LEU A 126 4.05 -1.76 -0.67
N SER A 127 5.20 -1.21 -1.01
CA SER A 127 5.81 -1.32 -2.35
C SER A 127 6.04 -2.78 -2.75
N ALA A 128 6.61 -3.59 -1.85
CA ALA A 128 6.80 -5.02 -2.08
C ALA A 128 5.46 -5.76 -2.27
N LYS A 129 4.42 -5.41 -1.48
CA LYS A 129 3.08 -5.97 -1.66
C LYS A 129 2.45 -5.59 -3.00
N VAL A 130 2.58 -4.34 -3.41
CA VAL A 130 2.06 -3.86 -4.70
C VAL A 130 2.73 -4.62 -5.85
N GLU A 131 4.04 -4.85 -5.78
CA GLU A 131 4.75 -5.58 -6.82
C GLU A 131 4.37 -7.07 -6.85
N SER A 132 4.25 -7.73 -5.69
CA SER A 132 3.76 -9.11 -5.62
C SER A 132 2.33 -9.24 -6.14
N PHE A 133 1.47 -8.27 -5.81
CA PHE A 133 0.10 -8.25 -6.30
C PHE A 133 0.02 -8.03 -7.81
N ARG A 134 0.89 -7.19 -8.37
CA ARG A 134 1.02 -7.01 -9.81
C ARG A 134 1.30 -8.33 -10.52
N THR A 135 2.29 -9.08 -10.02
CA THR A 135 2.64 -10.39 -10.59
C THR A 135 1.47 -11.38 -10.46
N GLN A 136 0.83 -11.45 -9.30
CA GLN A 136 -0.33 -12.32 -9.09
C GLN A 136 -1.49 -11.95 -10.00
N LYS A 137 -1.76 -10.65 -10.20
CA LYS A 137 -2.79 -10.17 -11.11
C LYS A 137 -2.57 -10.66 -12.54
N GLU A 138 -1.34 -10.55 -13.06
CA GLU A 138 -1.01 -11.03 -14.40
C GLU A 138 -1.18 -12.54 -14.54
N VAL A 139 -0.76 -13.32 -13.52
CA VAL A 139 -0.95 -14.77 -13.50
C VAL A 139 -2.44 -15.13 -13.50
N VAL A 140 -3.24 -14.48 -12.66
CA VAL A 140 -4.70 -14.74 -12.61
C VAL A 140 -5.37 -14.35 -13.92
N LYS A 141 -5.03 -13.22 -14.53
CA LYS A 141 -5.54 -12.84 -15.85
C LYS A 141 -5.19 -13.86 -16.92
N ALA A 142 -3.95 -14.34 -16.95
CA ALA A 142 -3.53 -15.38 -17.88
C ALA A 142 -4.29 -16.70 -17.67
N GLN A 143 -4.51 -17.11 -16.44
CA GLN A 143 -5.29 -18.31 -16.12
C GLN A 143 -6.76 -18.16 -16.54
N TYR A 144 -7.34 -16.99 -16.35
CA TYR A 144 -8.72 -16.71 -16.75
C TYR A 144 -8.89 -16.76 -18.25
N SER A 145 -8.01 -16.10 -19.00
CA SER A 145 -8.05 -16.16 -20.48
C SER A 145 -7.84 -17.59 -21.00
N ALA A 146 -6.92 -18.35 -20.40
CA ALA A 146 -6.72 -19.76 -20.77
C ALA A 146 -7.97 -20.62 -20.50
N ALA A 147 -8.65 -20.43 -19.36
CA ALA A 147 -9.87 -21.13 -19.02
C ALA A 147 -11.02 -20.78 -19.98
N GLU A 148 -11.13 -19.51 -20.39
CA GLU A 148 -12.12 -19.04 -21.37
C GLU A 148 -11.89 -19.67 -22.75
N TYR A 149 -10.65 -19.70 -23.22
CA TYR A 149 -10.29 -20.42 -24.47
C TYR A 149 -10.60 -21.91 -24.38
N CYS A 150 -10.33 -22.59 -23.27
CA CYS A 150 -10.69 -23.98 -23.09
C CYS A 150 -12.21 -24.20 -23.09
N ALA A 151 -12.98 -23.31 -22.46
CA ALA A 151 -14.44 -23.40 -22.46
C ALA A 151 -15.05 -23.19 -23.87
N LEU A 152 -14.51 -22.26 -24.66
CA LEU A 152 -14.94 -22.02 -26.05
C LEU A 152 -14.60 -23.19 -26.95
N THR A 153 -13.40 -23.78 -26.83
CA THR A 153 -13.00 -24.94 -27.64
C THR A 153 -13.84 -26.19 -27.30
N THR A 154 -14.10 -26.44 -26.03
CA THR A 154 -14.97 -27.57 -25.63
C THR A 154 -16.40 -27.37 -26.09
N SER A 155 -16.96 -26.16 -26.03
CA SER A 155 -18.30 -25.89 -26.52
C SER A 155 -18.44 -26.01 -28.05
N PHE A 156 -17.38 -25.65 -28.78
CA PHE A 156 -17.31 -25.84 -30.24
C PHE A 156 -17.26 -27.33 -30.63
N TRP A 157 -16.46 -28.13 -29.92
CA TRP A 157 -16.37 -29.57 -30.15
C TRP A 157 -17.67 -30.30 -29.82
N VAL A 158 -18.31 -29.99 -28.70
CA VAL A 158 -19.59 -30.61 -28.30
C VAL A 158 -20.70 -30.27 -29.31
N ARG A 159 -20.69 -29.08 -29.93
CA ARG A 159 -21.69 -28.67 -30.94
C ARG A 159 -21.46 -29.37 -32.30
N ASN A 160 -20.20 -29.66 -32.63
CA ASN A 160 -19.85 -30.30 -33.90
C ASN A 160 -19.99 -31.85 -33.84
N ASP A 161 -19.88 -32.45 -32.63
CA ASP A 161 -20.02 -33.90 -32.42
C ASP A 161 -21.48 -34.39 -32.51
N SER A 162 -22.46 -33.49 -32.43
CA SER A 162 -23.88 -33.82 -32.63
C SER A 162 -24.24 -34.18 -34.07
N THR A 163 -23.33 -33.97 -35.04
CA THR A 163 -23.52 -34.27 -36.47
C THR A 163 -22.75 -35.52 -36.93
N LEU A 164 -21.95 -36.16 -36.09
CA LEU A 164 -21.14 -37.35 -36.41
C LEU A 164 -21.34 -38.47 -35.36
N ALA A 165 -22.59 -38.87 -35.15
CA ALA A 165 -22.98 -39.83 -34.12
C ALA A 165 -22.72 -41.29 -34.49
N ASP A 166 -21.70 -41.65 -35.25
CA ASP A 166 -21.50 -43.08 -35.54
C ASP A 166 -20.06 -43.54 -35.85
N SER A 167 -19.03 -42.98 -35.33
CA SER A 167 -17.71 -43.64 -35.44
C SER A 167 -16.68 -43.04 -34.52
N ARG A 168 -16.27 -43.77 -33.51
CA ARG A 168 -15.09 -43.56 -32.66
C ARG A 168 -15.30 -43.01 -31.25
N ARG A 169 -15.85 -43.82 -30.39
CA ARG A 169 -15.84 -43.65 -28.91
C ARG A 169 -14.47 -43.85 -28.25
N SER A 170 -13.35 -43.62 -28.90
CA SER A 170 -12.06 -44.04 -28.29
C SER A 170 -10.97 -42.95 -28.21
N TRP A 171 -11.15 -41.76 -28.78
CA TRP A 171 -10.02 -40.80 -28.88
C TRP A 171 -10.13 -39.50 -28.07
N SER A 172 -11.28 -39.17 -27.51
CA SER A 172 -11.50 -37.85 -26.95
C SER A 172 -11.13 -37.65 -25.48
N ILE A 173 -10.78 -38.70 -24.72
CA ILE A 173 -10.46 -38.57 -23.28
C ILE A 173 -8.96 -38.43 -23.02
N ARG A 174 -8.08 -38.75 -23.97
CA ARG A 174 -6.62 -38.71 -23.74
C ARG A 174 -5.93 -37.36 -23.99
N HIS A 175 -6.60 -36.39 -24.60
CA HIS A 175 -5.96 -35.07 -24.91
C HIS A 175 -6.30 -33.97 -23.92
N CYS A 176 -7.26 -34.18 -23.02
CA CYS A 176 -7.55 -33.19 -21.95
C CYS A 176 -6.58 -33.33 -20.76
N CYS A 177 -5.76 -34.39 -20.70
CA CYS A 177 -4.76 -34.56 -19.64
C CYS A 177 -3.49 -33.73 -19.80
N CYS A 178 -3.27 -33.06 -20.94
CA CYS A 178 -2.10 -32.17 -21.10
C CYS A 178 -2.17 -30.87 -20.33
N CYS A 179 -3.38 -30.41 -19.97
CA CYS A 179 -3.52 -29.21 -19.13
C CYS A 179 -3.24 -29.46 -17.65
N SER A 180 -3.43 -30.71 -17.18
CA SER A 180 -3.19 -31.07 -15.77
C SER A 180 -1.71 -31.28 -15.44
N SER A 181 -0.89 -31.64 -16.42
CA SER A 181 0.55 -31.90 -16.19
C SER A 181 1.41 -30.63 -16.16
N TRP A 182 0.92 -29.51 -16.68
CA TRP A 182 1.67 -28.27 -16.68
C TRP A 182 1.57 -27.48 -15.36
N VAL A 183 0.50 -27.72 -14.59
CA VAL A 183 0.30 -27.06 -13.28
C VAL A 183 1.20 -27.64 -12.19
N ILE A 184 1.67 -28.90 -12.35
CA ILE A 184 2.50 -29.59 -11.33
C ILE A 184 3.99 -29.20 -11.45
N TRP A 185 4.44 -28.68 -12.59
CA TRP A 185 5.87 -28.36 -12.80
C TRP A 185 6.29 -26.96 -12.36
N VAL A 186 5.36 -26.08 -12.01
CA VAL A 186 5.64 -24.71 -11.51
C VAL A 186 5.67 -24.63 -9.99
N SER A 187 5.37 -25.72 -9.27
CA SER A 187 5.26 -25.74 -7.80
C SER A 187 6.36 -26.52 -7.08
N MET A 188 7.55 -26.68 -7.68
CA MET A 188 8.71 -27.19 -6.93
C MET A 188 9.73 -26.07 -6.71
N PRO A 189 10.25 -25.92 -5.45
CA PRO A 189 11.08 -24.82 -4.95
C PRO A 189 12.46 -24.74 -5.60
#